data_260ab4f62de1e99580abb5c3c4eca5d6
#
_entry.id   260ab4f62de1e99580abb5c3c4eca5d6
#
_cell.length_a   1.000
_cell.length_b   1.000
_cell.length_c   1.000
_cell.angle_alpha   90.00
_cell.angle_beta   90.00
_cell.angle_gamma   90.00
#
_symmetry.space_group_name_H-M   'P 1'
#
loop_
_entity.id
_entity.type
_entity.pdbx_description
1 polymer ?
#
loop_
_entity_poly.entity_id
_entity_poly.type
_entity_poly.pdbx_seq_one_letter_code
_entity_poly.pdbx_strand_id
1 'polypeptide(L)'
;MKKFILLGLAVAACATIASADCPTVLADAAKGKYSNQYNLLEFETTHNCKLNFSGNPDAAALNKRITGNPGLPNVNQRLPSEPLVIALYQRIGKHSGVFNGISKATEAGTSDLLSVRHVNLVRFSDDLITIVPNIAKSWDWNADFTEVTFTLSEGHKWPDGQPFTAEDVTFWYNGMMMDKNIIESPADHCLSDGKPMKVEAISVSKVRFTLNAPKPGLIANLQRTLLSYSNQLTCWASSIRP
;
A
#
# COMPACT_ATOMS: atom_id res chain seq x y z
N MET A 1 4.04 -67.05 39.63
CA MET A 1 3.59 -65.66 39.79
C MET A 1 4.03 -64.92 38.58
N LYS A 2 3.14 -64.64 37.56
CA LYS A 2 3.43 -63.91 36.35
C LYS A 2 2.95 -62.47 36.57
N LYS A 3 3.91 -61.49 36.51
CA LYS A 3 3.62 -60.07 36.60
C LYS A 3 3.21 -59.59 35.21
N PHE A 4 1.99 -59.14 35.03
CA PHE A 4 1.53 -58.40 33.86
C PHE A 4 1.95 -56.93 34.02
N ILE A 5 2.75 -56.41 33.08
CA ILE A 5 3.07 -55.00 32.97
C ILE A 5 2.05 -54.41 31.97
N LEU A 6 1.12 -53.58 32.46
CA LEU A 6 0.25 -52.76 31.60
C LEU A 6 1.07 -51.58 31.09
N LEU A 7 1.31 -51.58 29.80
CA LEU A 7 1.85 -50.42 29.08
C LEU A 7 0.69 -49.49 28.75
N GLY A 8 0.55 -48.39 29.48
CA GLY A 8 -0.42 -47.35 29.19
C GLY A 8 0.02 -46.55 27.97
N LEU A 9 -0.70 -46.67 26.86
CA LEU A 9 -0.54 -45.79 25.70
C LEU A 9 -1.17 -44.42 26.02
N ALA A 10 -0.33 -43.41 26.26
CA ALA A 10 -0.78 -42.01 26.32
C ALA A 10 -1.02 -41.51 24.90
N VAL A 11 -2.27 -41.45 24.46
CA VAL A 11 -2.68 -40.80 23.25
C VAL A 11 -2.64 -39.29 23.51
N ALA A 12 -1.59 -38.62 23.05
CA ALA A 12 -1.55 -37.16 23.01
C ALA A 12 -2.56 -36.68 21.97
N ALA A 13 -3.72 -36.23 22.43
CA ALA A 13 -4.69 -35.54 21.60
C ALA A 13 -4.07 -34.18 21.21
N CYS A 14 -3.56 -34.10 19.98
CA CYS A 14 -3.17 -32.83 19.37
C CYS A 14 -4.49 -32.08 19.09
N ALA A 15 -4.91 -31.23 20.03
CA ALA A 15 -6.02 -30.31 19.78
C ALA A 15 -5.59 -29.34 18.70
N THR A 16 -6.07 -29.54 17.48
CA THR A 16 -6.01 -28.50 16.42
C THR A 16 -6.88 -27.35 16.91
N ILE A 17 -6.25 -26.29 17.38
CA ILE A 17 -6.94 -25.04 17.66
C ILE A 17 -7.41 -24.54 16.30
N ALA A 18 -8.71 -24.71 16.02
CA ALA A 18 -9.32 -24.08 14.85
C ALA A 18 -9.18 -22.56 15.04
N SER A 19 -8.45 -21.92 14.14
CA SER A 19 -8.36 -20.47 14.12
C SER A 19 -9.76 -19.91 13.89
N ALA A 20 -10.20 -19.02 14.76
CA ALA A 20 -11.49 -18.36 14.60
C ALA A 20 -11.48 -17.43 13.38
N ASP A 21 -12.64 -17.21 12.78
CA ASP A 21 -12.78 -16.16 11.76
C ASP A 21 -12.46 -14.79 12.37
N CYS A 22 -11.79 -13.96 11.59
CA CYS A 22 -11.43 -12.62 12.05
C CYS A 22 -12.68 -11.73 12.22
N PRO A 23 -12.69 -10.86 13.24
CA PRO A 23 -13.77 -9.91 13.41
C PRO A 23 -13.83 -8.94 12.22
N THR A 24 -15.02 -8.73 11.68
CA THR A 24 -15.23 -7.80 10.57
C THR A 24 -15.32 -6.35 11.03
N VAL A 25 -15.71 -6.13 12.27
CA VAL A 25 -15.82 -4.81 12.92
C VAL A 25 -15.17 -4.90 14.28
N LEU A 26 -14.32 -3.94 14.59
CA LEU A 26 -13.67 -3.85 15.90
C LEU A 26 -14.36 -2.81 16.76
N ALA A 27 -14.76 -3.22 17.97
CA ALA A 27 -15.31 -2.29 18.97
C ALA A 27 -14.27 -1.25 19.43
N ASP A 28 -12.99 -1.60 19.32
CA ASP A 28 -11.87 -0.75 19.68
C ASP A 28 -10.78 -0.87 18.59
N ALA A 29 -10.97 -0.09 17.53
CA ALA A 29 -10.06 -0.08 16.39
C ALA A 29 -8.72 0.61 16.68
N ALA A 30 -8.58 1.28 17.84
CA ALA A 30 -7.40 2.07 18.21
C ALA A 30 -6.28 1.24 18.85
N LYS A 31 -6.39 -0.08 18.95
CA LYS A 31 -5.40 -0.94 19.61
C LYS A 31 -4.12 -1.20 18.82
N GLY A 32 -4.11 -0.95 17.51
CA GLY A 32 -2.92 -1.10 16.68
C GLY A 32 -1.91 0.04 16.88
N LYS A 33 -0.73 -0.11 16.29
CA LYS A 33 0.29 0.95 16.26
C LYS A 33 -0.25 2.27 15.68
N TYR A 34 -1.13 2.15 14.72
CA TYR A 34 -1.86 3.26 14.12
C TYR A 34 -3.36 3.03 14.32
N SER A 35 -4.11 4.09 14.55
CA SER A 35 -5.56 4.01 14.64
C SER A 35 -6.12 3.29 13.43
N ASN A 36 -6.94 2.24 13.65
CA ASN A 36 -7.71 1.53 12.63
C ASN A 36 -6.86 0.83 11.53
N GLN A 37 -5.51 0.83 11.65
CA GLN A 37 -4.62 0.28 10.63
C GLN A 37 -3.60 -0.68 11.23
N TYR A 38 -3.48 -1.86 10.60
CA TYR A 38 -2.61 -2.96 11.01
C TYR A 38 -1.85 -3.50 9.81
N ASN A 39 -0.68 -4.11 10.02
CA ASN A 39 -0.21 -5.10 9.06
C ASN A 39 -0.94 -6.43 9.30
N LEU A 40 -0.90 -7.33 8.31
CA LEU A 40 -1.63 -8.59 8.37
C LEU A 40 -1.27 -9.44 9.59
N LEU A 41 0.02 -9.61 9.86
CA LEU A 41 0.50 -10.42 10.98
C LEU A 41 0.08 -9.82 12.33
N GLU A 42 0.20 -8.51 12.47
CA GLU A 42 -0.24 -7.79 13.67
C GLU A 42 -1.74 -7.99 13.92
N PHE A 43 -2.56 -7.85 12.87
CA PHE A 43 -4.00 -8.02 12.97
C PHE A 43 -4.37 -9.45 13.39
N GLU A 44 -3.86 -10.45 12.69
CA GLU A 44 -4.12 -11.86 12.97
C GLU A 44 -3.66 -12.27 14.38
N THR A 45 -2.50 -11.77 14.81
CA THR A 45 -1.96 -12.06 16.15
C THR A 45 -2.79 -11.38 17.24
N THR A 46 -3.12 -10.08 17.06
CA THR A 46 -3.90 -9.31 18.04
C THR A 46 -5.28 -9.88 18.26
N HIS A 47 -5.91 -10.40 17.20
CA HIS A 47 -7.28 -10.92 17.26
C HIS A 47 -7.35 -12.46 17.30
N ASN A 48 -6.20 -13.15 17.34
CA ASN A 48 -6.11 -14.62 17.35
C ASN A 48 -6.98 -15.26 16.26
N CYS A 49 -6.85 -14.79 15.03
CA CYS A 49 -7.67 -15.20 13.90
C CYS A 49 -6.83 -15.33 12.62
N LYS A 50 -7.45 -15.81 11.54
CA LYS A 50 -6.86 -15.90 10.21
C LYS A 50 -7.74 -15.20 9.20
N LEU A 51 -7.20 -14.19 8.49
CA LEU A 51 -7.94 -13.46 7.46
C LEU A 51 -8.03 -14.26 6.17
N ASN A 52 -9.27 -14.40 5.67
CA ASN A 52 -9.55 -14.92 4.35
C ASN A 52 -9.93 -13.77 3.41
N PHE A 53 -9.20 -13.62 2.32
CA PHE A 53 -9.43 -12.55 1.37
C PHE A 53 -10.44 -12.98 0.29
N SER A 54 -11.44 -12.14 0.07
CA SER A 54 -12.37 -12.26 -1.04
C SER A 54 -12.24 -11.06 -1.96
N GLY A 55 -12.31 -11.30 -3.26
CA GLY A 55 -12.30 -10.23 -4.27
C GLY A 55 -13.71 -9.66 -4.51
N ASN A 56 -13.76 -8.53 -5.21
CA ASN A 56 -15.00 -8.03 -5.77
C ASN A 56 -15.58 -9.08 -6.74
N PRO A 57 -16.81 -9.58 -6.55
CA PRO A 57 -17.43 -10.57 -7.42
C PRO A 57 -17.57 -10.07 -8.86
N ASP A 58 -17.70 -8.75 -9.07
CA ASP A 58 -17.85 -8.15 -10.39
C ASP A 58 -16.50 -7.85 -11.07
N ALA A 59 -15.37 -8.15 -10.41
CA ALA A 59 -14.05 -7.77 -10.92
C ALA A 59 -13.74 -8.29 -12.31
N ALA A 60 -14.12 -9.54 -12.63
CA ALA A 60 -13.90 -10.12 -13.94
C ALA A 60 -14.72 -9.42 -15.04
N ALA A 61 -15.99 -9.08 -14.75
CA ALA A 61 -16.86 -8.36 -15.67
C ALA A 61 -16.37 -6.92 -15.90
N LEU A 62 -15.91 -6.25 -14.84
CA LEU A 62 -15.32 -4.91 -14.92
C LEU A 62 -14.04 -4.94 -15.75
N ASN A 63 -13.14 -5.91 -15.50
CA ASN A 63 -11.91 -6.04 -16.25
C ASN A 63 -12.19 -6.29 -17.76
N LYS A 64 -13.12 -7.18 -18.08
CA LYS A 64 -13.53 -7.41 -19.46
C LYS A 64 -14.04 -6.13 -20.14
N ARG A 65 -14.81 -5.33 -19.42
CA ARG A 65 -15.35 -4.06 -19.96
C ARG A 65 -14.24 -3.02 -20.22
N ILE A 66 -13.21 -2.98 -19.37
CA ILE A 66 -12.14 -1.97 -19.44
C ILE A 66 -11.02 -2.42 -20.39
N THR A 67 -10.59 -3.68 -20.30
CA THR A 67 -9.41 -4.20 -21.00
C THR A 67 -9.74 -5.17 -22.12
N GLY A 68 -10.99 -5.60 -22.23
CA GLY A 68 -11.41 -6.70 -23.13
C GLY A 68 -11.10 -8.11 -22.58
N ASN A 69 -10.34 -8.22 -21.50
CA ASN A 69 -9.92 -9.50 -20.91
C ASN A 69 -10.63 -9.74 -19.57
N PRO A 70 -11.42 -10.83 -19.40
CA PRO A 70 -12.02 -11.16 -18.12
C PRO A 70 -11.06 -11.87 -17.16
N GLY A 71 -9.90 -12.38 -17.66
CA GLY A 71 -8.95 -13.14 -16.87
C GLY A 71 -8.27 -12.27 -15.81
N LEU A 72 -8.42 -12.66 -14.55
CA LEU A 72 -7.70 -12.09 -13.41
C LEU A 72 -7.10 -13.22 -12.60
N PRO A 73 -5.85 -13.09 -12.12
CA PRO A 73 -5.31 -14.01 -11.13
C PRO A 73 -6.18 -14.06 -9.87
N ASN A 74 -6.06 -15.13 -9.11
CA ASN A 74 -6.73 -15.24 -7.80
C ASN A 74 -6.37 -14.05 -6.90
N VAL A 75 -7.29 -13.65 -6.02
CA VAL A 75 -7.10 -12.49 -5.14
C VAL A 75 -5.78 -12.56 -4.35
N ASN A 76 -5.43 -13.72 -3.82
CA ASN A 76 -4.18 -13.91 -3.08
C ASN A 76 -2.90 -13.71 -3.93
N GLN A 77 -2.99 -13.89 -5.24
CA GLN A 77 -1.89 -13.64 -6.16
C GLN A 77 -1.76 -12.17 -6.55
N ARG A 78 -2.84 -11.39 -6.36
CA ARG A 78 -2.88 -9.95 -6.65
C ARG A 78 -2.52 -9.09 -5.44
N LEU A 79 -2.72 -9.60 -4.24
CA LEU A 79 -2.35 -8.91 -3.01
C LEU A 79 -0.83 -8.92 -2.80
N PRO A 80 -0.28 -7.90 -2.12
CA PRO A 80 1.09 -7.94 -1.63
C PRO A 80 1.26 -9.07 -0.58
N SER A 81 2.50 -9.47 -0.31
CA SER A 81 2.80 -10.47 0.73
C SER A 81 2.50 -9.96 2.14
N GLU A 82 2.56 -8.65 2.34
CA GLU A 82 2.25 -7.95 3.59
C GLU A 82 1.11 -6.94 3.36
N PRO A 83 -0.13 -7.39 3.14
CA PRO A 83 -1.23 -6.47 2.89
C PRO A 83 -1.57 -5.64 4.12
N LEU A 84 -1.93 -4.39 3.87
CA LEU A 84 -2.44 -3.50 4.89
C LEU A 84 -3.88 -3.89 5.25
N VAL A 85 -4.17 -4.02 6.54
CA VAL A 85 -5.51 -4.31 7.06
C VAL A 85 -6.09 -3.05 7.68
N ILE A 86 -7.23 -2.62 7.17
CA ILE A 86 -8.01 -1.51 7.74
C ILE A 86 -9.16 -2.10 8.54
N ALA A 87 -9.14 -1.87 9.85
CA ALA A 87 -10.21 -2.26 10.73
C ALA A 87 -11.45 -1.38 10.52
N LEU A 88 -12.62 -1.98 10.55
CA LEU A 88 -13.86 -1.28 10.26
C LEU A 88 -14.50 -0.76 11.55
N TYR A 89 -15.01 0.47 11.51
CA TYR A 89 -15.74 1.05 12.64
C TYR A 89 -17.17 0.55 12.76
N GLN A 90 -17.83 0.25 11.66
CA GLN A 90 -19.25 -0.08 11.65
C GLN A 90 -19.60 -1.32 10.84
N ARG A 91 -19.23 -1.36 9.56
CA ARG A 91 -19.61 -2.46 8.64
C ARG A 91 -18.71 -2.54 7.43
N ILE A 92 -18.65 -3.73 6.82
CA ILE A 92 -18.04 -3.93 5.51
C ILE A 92 -18.88 -3.19 4.47
N GLY A 93 -18.20 -2.48 3.56
CA GLY A 93 -18.80 -1.88 2.38
C GLY A 93 -19.35 -2.96 1.43
N LYS A 94 -20.28 -2.56 0.58
CA LYS A 94 -20.77 -3.43 -0.50
C LYS A 94 -20.00 -3.13 -1.77
N HIS A 95 -19.57 -4.19 -2.45
CA HIS A 95 -19.08 -4.06 -3.82
C HIS A 95 -20.29 -3.78 -4.73
N SER A 96 -20.19 -2.82 -5.59
CA SER A 96 -21.10 -2.44 -6.67
C SER A 96 -21.64 -1.02 -6.55
N GLY A 97 -22.29 -0.58 -7.60
CA GLY A 97 -22.91 0.74 -7.68
C GLY A 97 -22.03 1.73 -8.44
N VAL A 98 -22.55 2.94 -8.55
CA VAL A 98 -21.91 4.08 -9.19
C VAL A 98 -21.64 5.14 -8.13
N PHE A 99 -20.39 5.59 -8.05
CA PHE A 99 -20.05 6.74 -7.22
C PHE A 99 -20.46 8.01 -7.95
N ASN A 100 -21.50 8.68 -7.44
CA ASN A 100 -21.95 9.96 -7.97
C ASN A 100 -21.37 11.08 -7.11
N GLY A 101 -20.67 12.01 -7.74
CA GLY A 101 -20.07 13.19 -7.11
C GLY A 101 -20.46 14.46 -7.84
N ILE A 102 -20.31 15.60 -7.17
CA ILE A 102 -20.44 16.91 -7.77
C ILE A 102 -19.04 17.41 -8.09
N SER A 103 -18.80 17.82 -9.34
CA SER A 103 -17.53 18.39 -9.78
C SER A 103 -17.74 19.84 -10.22
N LYS A 104 -16.77 20.70 -9.89
CA LYS A 104 -16.65 22.04 -10.46
C LYS A 104 -15.89 22.05 -11.80
N ALA A 105 -15.17 20.95 -12.09
CA ALA A 105 -14.44 20.84 -13.33
C ALA A 105 -15.40 20.55 -14.48
N THR A 106 -15.46 21.46 -15.45
CA THR A 106 -16.24 21.28 -16.68
C THR A 106 -15.56 20.34 -17.66
N GLU A 107 -14.25 20.12 -17.49
CA GLU A 107 -13.42 19.26 -18.32
C GLU A 107 -12.98 18.05 -17.51
N ALA A 108 -12.98 16.89 -18.09
CA ALA A 108 -12.48 15.61 -17.60
C ALA A 108 -12.68 15.22 -16.12
N GLY A 109 -13.03 16.14 -15.20
CA GLY A 109 -13.38 15.90 -13.78
C GLY A 109 -12.32 15.14 -12.95
N THR A 110 -11.08 15.03 -13.44
CA THR A 110 -10.07 14.15 -12.85
C THR A 110 -9.56 14.67 -11.52
N SER A 111 -9.54 15.99 -11.32
CA SER A 111 -9.08 16.62 -10.07
C SER A 111 -9.94 16.23 -8.86
N ASP A 112 -11.25 16.09 -9.05
CA ASP A 112 -12.18 15.75 -7.96
C ASP A 112 -12.10 14.26 -7.57
N LEU A 113 -11.54 13.43 -8.44
CA LEU A 113 -11.33 12.00 -8.20
C LEU A 113 -9.90 11.65 -7.74
N LEU A 114 -8.99 12.62 -7.63
CA LEU A 114 -7.60 12.37 -7.26
C LEU A 114 -7.48 11.67 -5.91
N SER A 115 -8.25 12.08 -4.91
CA SER A 115 -8.21 11.53 -3.56
C SER A 115 -8.65 10.07 -3.47
N VAL A 116 -9.50 9.61 -4.40
CA VAL A 116 -9.96 8.20 -4.45
C VAL A 116 -9.13 7.33 -5.38
N ARG A 117 -8.39 7.96 -6.29
CA ARG A 117 -7.64 7.28 -7.36
C ARG A 117 -6.18 7.05 -7.01
N HIS A 118 -5.60 7.92 -6.17
CA HIS A 118 -4.18 7.89 -5.91
C HIS A 118 -3.84 7.02 -4.71
N VAL A 119 -2.75 6.28 -4.85
CA VAL A 119 -2.13 5.49 -3.78
C VAL A 119 -0.71 5.99 -3.62
N ASN A 120 -0.38 6.54 -2.45
CA ASN A 120 0.91 7.16 -2.15
C ASN A 120 1.77 6.27 -1.24
N LEU A 121 3.05 6.62 -1.05
CA LEU A 121 3.94 5.90 -0.12
C LEU A 121 3.38 5.90 1.30
N VAL A 122 2.82 7.01 1.72
CA VAL A 122 2.17 7.22 3.03
C VAL A 122 0.80 7.85 2.82
N ARG A 123 -0.04 7.84 3.84
CA ARG A 123 -1.33 8.52 3.84
C ARG A 123 -1.57 9.21 5.17
N PHE A 124 -2.55 10.12 5.23
CA PHE A 124 -3.07 10.55 6.52
C PHE A 124 -4.02 9.49 7.08
N SER A 125 -4.00 9.33 8.40
CA SER A 125 -5.02 8.61 9.15
C SER A 125 -6.35 9.37 9.09
N ASP A 126 -7.39 8.77 9.63
CA ASP A 126 -8.75 9.34 9.65
C ASP A 126 -8.85 10.63 10.51
N ASP A 127 -7.85 10.90 11.35
CA ASP A 127 -7.72 12.17 12.10
C ASP A 127 -7.20 13.33 11.23
N LEU A 128 -6.77 13.05 9.99
CA LEU A 128 -6.17 13.98 9.03
C LEU A 128 -4.91 14.71 9.52
N ILE A 129 -4.27 14.20 10.56
CA ILE A 129 -3.07 14.75 11.21
C ILE A 129 -1.95 13.72 11.20
N THR A 130 -2.23 12.50 11.63
CA THR A 130 -1.25 11.43 11.77
C THR A 130 -0.92 10.82 10.42
N ILE A 131 0.38 10.81 10.08
CA ILE A 131 0.86 10.14 8.87
C ILE A 131 1.06 8.66 9.19
N VAL A 132 0.48 7.80 8.37
CA VAL A 132 0.50 6.35 8.53
C VAL A 132 1.06 5.66 7.28
N PRO A 133 1.59 4.44 7.40
CA PRO A 133 2.03 3.63 6.28
C PRO A 133 0.95 3.43 5.20
N ASN A 134 1.41 3.27 3.96
CA ASN A 134 0.57 2.83 2.85
C ASN A 134 1.38 1.87 1.96
N ILE A 135 1.94 2.28 0.81
CA ILE A 135 2.89 1.44 0.04
C ILE A 135 4.20 1.26 0.81
N ALA A 136 4.70 2.32 1.45
CA ALA A 136 5.80 2.19 2.39
C ALA A 136 5.29 1.71 3.74
N LYS A 137 5.87 0.64 4.28
CA LYS A 137 5.53 0.10 5.61
C LYS A 137 6.21 0.86 6.75
N SER A 138 7.31 1.56 6.46
CA SER A 138 8.02 2.40 7.42
C SER A 138 8.91 3.41 6.71
N TRP A 139 9.38 4.38 7.49
CA TRP A 139 10.40 5.33 7.08
C TRP A 139 11.27 5.71 8.27
N ASP A 140 12.53 6.01 7.99
CA ASP A 140 13.53 6.38 8.99
C ASP A 140 14.24 7.66 8.55
N TRP A 141 14.26 8.67 9.42
CA TRP A 141 14.99 9.91 9.25
C TRP A 141 16.37 9.82 9.87
N ASN A 142 17.37 10.51 9.27
CA ASN A 142 18.58 10.84 9.97
C ASN A 142 18.33 11.95 11.02
N ALA A 143 19.32 12.23 11.89
CA ALA A 143 19.16 13.14 13.03
C ALA A 143 18.83 14.59 12.62
N ASP A 144 19.28 15.03 11.46
CA ASP A 144 19.17 16.41 10.94
C ASP A 144 18.03 16.58 9.93
N PHE A 145 17.22 15.57 9.69
CA PHE A 145 16.12 15.62 8.72
C PHE A 145 16.56 16.00 7.29
N THR A 146 17.77 15.63 6.92
CA THR A 146 18.33 15.80 5.59
C THR A 146 18.33 14.51 4.77
N GLU A 147 18.01 13.37 5.38
CA GLU A 147 17.90 12.08 4.70
C GLU A 147 16.73 11.29 5.27
N VAL A 148 15.88 10.76 4.40
CA VAL A 148 14.83 9.80 4.77
C VAL A 148 14.91 8.56 3.90
N THR A 149 14.84 7.39 4.53
CA THR A 149 14.76 6.11 3.84
C THR A 149 13.38 5.50 4.07
N PHE A 150 12.66 5.24 2.98
CA PHE A 150 11.40 4.50 3.00
C PHE A 150 11.65 3.03 2.77
N THR A 151 11.00 2.18 3.57
CA THR A 151 10.93 0.73 3.34
C THR A 151 9.57 0.39 2.77
N LEU A 152 9.52 -0.10 1.54
CA LEU A 152 8.29 -0.49 0.85
C LEU A 152 7.77 -1.82 1.41
N SER A 153 6.45 -2.01 1.44
CA SER A 153 5.85 -3.33 1.70
C SER A 153 6.13 -4.26 0.52
N GLU A 154 6.48 -5.50 0.82
CA GLU A 154 6.88 -6.46 -0.21
C GLU A 154 5.67 -7.03 -0.98
N GLY A 155 5.90 -7.33 -2.26
CA GLY A 155 4.92 -7.99 -3.10
C GLY A 155 3.86 -7.08 -3.70
N HIS A 156 3.99 -5.76 -3.59
CA HIS A 156 3.18 -4.84 -4.40
C HIS A 156 3.43 -5.07 -5.89
N LYS A 157 2.36 -4.96 -6.66
CA LYS A 157 2.40 -5.17 -8.12
C LYS A 157 1.69 -4.06 -8.86
N TRP A 158 2.18 -3.79 -10.03
CA TRP A 158 1.47 -3.00 -11.01
C TRP A 158 0.24 -3.75 -11.56
N PRO A 159 -0.73 -3.07 -12.18
CA PRO A 159 -1.90 -3.73 -12.78
C PRO A 159 -1.59 -4.80 -13.83
N ASP A 160 -0.42 -4.73 -14.47
CA ASP A 160 0.09 -5.74 -15.40
C ASP A 160 0.73 -6.96 -14.72
N GLY A 161 0.80 -6.94 -13.37
CA GLY A 161 1.39 -7.99 -12.55
C GLY A 161 2.88 -7.86 -12.29
N GLN A 162 3.56 -6.87 -12.88
CA GLN A 162 4.97 -6.61 -12.61
C GLN A 162 5.17 -6.14 -11.17
N PRO A 163 6.29 -6.51 -10.51
CA PRO A 163 6.60 -6.03 -9.17
C PRO A 163 6.73 -4.50 -9.13
N PHE A 164 6.19 -3.87 -8.09
CA PHE A 164 6.47 -2.50 -7.73
C PHE A 164 7.68 -2.46 -6.78
N THR A 165 8.69 -1.69 -7.12
CA THR A 165 9.98 -1.68 -6.42
C THR A 165 10.49 -0.26 -6.15
N ALA A 166 11.58 -0.13 -5.43
CA ALA A 166 12.25 1.15 -5.20
C ALA A 166 12.74 1.80 -6.51
N GLU A 167 13.04 1.00 -7.54
CA GLU A 167 13.41 1.52 -8.87
C GLU A 167 12.25 2.26 -9.55
N ASP A 168 11.01 1.85 -9.32
CA ASP A 168 9.85 2.56 -9.85
C ASP A 168 9.73 3.96 -9.22
N VAL A 169 10.06 4.09 -7.93
CA VAL A 169 10.09 5.38 -7.23
C VAL A 169 11.22 6.28 -7.75
N THR A 170 12.42 5.71 -7.96
CA THR A 170 13.55 6.45 -8.52
C THR A 170 13.29 6.87 -9.97
N PHE A 171 12.68 6.00 -10.77
CA PHE A 171 12.28 6.34 -12.14
C PHE A 171 11.25 7.46 -12.16
N TRP A 172 10.22 7.38 -11.30
CA TRP A 172 9.26 8.47 -11.19
C TRP A 172 9.94 9.80 -10.89
N TYR A 173 10.86 9.83 -9.91
CA TYR A 173 11.52 11.07 -9.54
C TYR A 173 12.51 11.54 -10.61
N ASN A 174 13.49 10.71 -10.97
CA ASN A 174 14.59 11.11 -11.85
C ASN A 174 14.16 11.17 -13.33
N GLY A 175 13.35 10.21 -13.77
CA GLY A 175 12.96 10.07 -15.17
C GLY A 175 11.71 10.85 -15.57
N MET A 176 10.91 11.32 -14.59
CA MET A 176 9.70 12.08 -14.90
C MET A 176 9.70 13.47 -14.27
N MET A 177 9.86 13.55 -12.93
CA MET A 177 9.75 14.84 -12.23
C MET A 177 10.91 15.77 -12.54
N MET A 178 12.10 15.22 -12.83
CA MET A 178 13.32 15.97 -13.13
C MET A 178 13.62 16.06 -14.64
N ASP A 179 12.88 15.38 -15.49
CA ASP A 179 13.05 15.47 -16.94
C ASP A 179 12.34 16.71 -17.48
N LYS A 180 13.13 17.66 -17.97
CA LYS A 180 12.63 18.93 -18.56
C LYS A 180 11.79 18.76 -19.82
N ASN A 181 11.89 17.62 -20.50
CA ASN A 181 11.04 17.31 -21.65
C ASN A 181 9.62 16.92 -21.23
N ILE A 182 9.43 16.51 -19.96
CA ILE A 182 8.15 16.10 -19.39
C ILE A 182 7.58 17.22 -18.52
N ILE A 183 8.40 17.78 -17.64
CA ILE A 183 8.03 18.85 -16.70
C ILE A 183 9.00 20.00 -16.81
N GLU A 184 8.55 21.12 -17.34
CA GLU A 184 9.37 22.31 -17.54
C GLU A 184 9.97 22.83 -16.23
N SER A 185 9.18 22.84 -15.15
CA SER A 185 9.61 23.26 -13.83
C SER A 185 9.10 22.27 -12.76
N PRO A 186 10.00 21.58 -12.06
CA PRO A 186 9.61 20.68 -10.99
C PRO A 186 8.83 21.42 -9.90
N ALA A 187 7.81 20.76 -9.36
CA ALA A 187 7.01 21.31 -8.27
C ALA A 187 7.82 21.42 -6.97
N ASP A 188 7.51 22.38 -6.10
CA ASP A 188 8.23 22.66 -4.86
C ASP A 188 8.39 21.44 -3.92
N HIS A 189 7.42 20.51 -3.94
CA HIS A 189 7.52 19.30 -3.13
C HIS A 189 8.57 18.31 -3.65
N CYS A 190 9.00 18.43 -4.91
CA CYS A 190 10.10 17.67 -5.51
C CYS A 190 11.47 18.33 -5.26
N LEU A 191 11.50 19.52 -4.68
CA LEU A 191 12.72 20.27 -4.42
C LEU A 191 13.01 20.35 -2.93
N SER A 192 14.29 20.50 -2.59
CA SER A 192 14.77 20.85 -1.26
C SER A 192 15.71 22.03 -1.37
N ASP A 193 15.41 23.13 -0.70
CA ASP A 193 16.15 24.40 -0.82
C ASP A 193 16.23 24.89 -2.29
N GLY A 194 15.11 24.80 -3.01
CA GLY A 194 15.01 25.20 -4.42
C GLY A 194 15.79 24.32 -5.41
N LYS A 195 16.37 23.20 -4.96
CA LYS A 195 17.20 22.30 -5.78
C LYS A 195 16.62 20.89 -5.80
N PRO A 196 16.87 20.11 -6.87
CA PRO A 196 16.53 18.70 -6.91
C PRO A 196 17.09 17.94 -5.72
N MET A 197 16.31 17.01 -5.17
CA MET A 197 16.76 16.04 -4.19
C MET A 197 17.52 14.91 -4.91
N LYS A 198 18.35 14.16 -4.19
CA LYS A 198 18.90 12.90 -4.69
C LYS A 198 17.97 11.77 -4.24
N VAL A 199 17.46 10.98 -5.19
CA VAL A 199 16.58 9.84 -4.92
C VAL A 199 17.20 8.58 -5.50
N GLU A 200 17.43 7.59 -4.63
CA GLU A 200 18.18 6.37 -4.94
C GLU A 200 17.47 5.12 -4.41
N ALA A 201 17.42 4.06 -5.21
CA ALA A 201 17.08 2.72 -4.73
C ALA A 201 18.28 2.14 -3.98
N ILE A 202 18.11 1.84 -2.70
CA ILE A 202 19.14 1.22 -1.86
C ILE A 202 19.04 -0.31 -1.95
N SER A 203 17.83 -0.80 -2.15
CA SER A 203 17.53 -2.20 -2.42
C SER A 203 16.21 -2.28 -3.19
N VAL A 204 15.78 -3.48 -3.53
CA VAL A 204 14.48 -3.71 -4.19
C VAL A 204 13.31 -3.06 -3.44
N SER A 205 13.37 -3.01 -2.09
CA SER A 205 12.30 -2.48 -1.24
C SER A 205 12.68 -1.22 -0.47
N LYS A 206 13.87 -0.64 -0.68
CA LYS A 206 14.28 0.57 0.05
C LYS A 206 14.67 1.69 -0.89
N VAL A 207 14.06 2.85 -0.71
CA VAL A 207 14.36 4.08 -1.44
C VAL A 207 14.78 5.18 -0.48
N ARG A 208 15.85 5.88 -0.82
CA ARG A 208 16.42 6.99 -0.04
C ARG A 208 16.21 8.31 -0.76
N PHE A 209 15.79 9.30 -0.01
CA PHE A 209 15.72 10.69 -0.42
C PHE A 209 16.77 11.47 0.37
N THR A 210 17.75 12.06 -0.30
CA THR A 210 18.75 12.96 0.29
C THR A 210 18.43 14.39 -0.09
N LEU A 211 18.34 15.26 0.89
CA LEU A 211 17.85 16.63 0.80
C LEU A 211 19.01 17.62 0.89
N ASN A 212 18.85 18.79 0.29
CA ASN A 212 19.87 19.85 0.34
C ASN A 212 19.80 20.68 1.64
N ALA A 213 18.67 20.60 2.36
CA ALA A 213 18.45 21.24 3.65
C ALA A 213 17.43 20.43 4.47
N PRO A 214 17.39 20.57 5.81
CA PRO A 214 16.41 19.92 6.66
C PRO A 214 14.97 20.20 6.21
N LYS A 215 14.18 19.16 5.97
CA LYS A 215 12.78 19.27 5.50
C LYS A 215 11.89 18.24 6.17
N PRO A 216 11.63 18.31 7.48
CA PRO A 216 10.84 17.31 8.21
C PRO A 216 9.41 17.15 7.68
N GLY A 217 8.85 18.20 7.04
CA GLY A 217 7.54 18.18 6.39
C GLY A 217 7.48 17.46 5.04
N LEU A 218 8.59 16.91 4.52
CA LEU A 218 8.62 16.23 3.23
C LEU A 218 7.61 15.09 3.16
N ILE A 219 7.53 14.25 4.19
CA ILE A 219 6.64 13.08 4.20
C ILE A 219 5.17 13.49 4.04
N ALA A 220 4.75 14.56 4.70
CA ALA A 220 3.40 15.11 4.55
C ALA A 220 3.13 15.62 3.12
N ASN A 221 4.14 16.14 2.45
CA ASN A 221 4.03 16.59 1.06
C ASN A 221 4.01 15.41 0.07
N LEU A 222 4.78 14.36 0.33
CA LEU A 222 4.82 13.16 -0.52
C LEU A 222 3.49 12.40 -0.52
N GLN A 223 2.66 12.54 0.52
CA GLN A 223 1.30 12.02 0.57
C GLN A 223 0.41 12.61 -0.54
N ARG A 224 0.68 13.82 -0.99
CA ARG A 224 -0.17 14.52 -1.97
C ARG A 224 0.15 14.19 -3.42
N THR A 225 1.35 13.69 -3.76
CA THR A 225 1.86 13.88 -5.11
C THR A 225 2.54 12.70 -5.77
N LEU A 226 3.08 11.72 -5.01
CA LEU A 226 3.97 10.70 -5.58
C LEU A 226 3.35 9.83 -6.67
N LEU A 227 2.04 9.60 -6.65
CA LEU A 227 1.40 8.67 -7.56
C LEU A 227 0.33 9.30 -8.47
N SER A 228 0.18 10.65 -8.46
CA SER A 228 -0.73 11.29 -9.41
C SER A 228 -0.30 11.09 -10.87
N TYR A 229 0.98 10.92 -11.08
CA TYR A 229 1.56 10.63 -12.41
C TYR A 229 1.77 9.13 -12.66
N SER A 230 1.71 8.26 -11.65
CA SER A 230 1.94 6.82 -11.81
C SER A 230 0.89 6.13 -12.68
N ASN A 231 -0.33 6.66 -12.77
CA ASN A 231 -1.33 6.14 -13.71
C ASN A 231 -0.98 6.41 -15.19
N GLN A 232 -0.07 7.35 -15.46
CA GLN A 232 0.54 7.49 -16.80
C GLN A 232 1.72 6.52 -16.98
N LEU A 233 2.37 6.10 -15.86
CA LEU A 233 3.47 5.13 -15.90
C LEU A 233 3.04 3.74 -16.35
N THR A 234 1.83 3.28 -16.03
CA THR A 234 1.37 1.95 -16.45
C THR A 234 1.24 1.82 -17.96
N CYS A 235 0.88 2.90 -18.66
CA CYS A 235 0.91 2.92 -20.13
C CYS A 235 2.34 3.08 -20.70
N TRP A 236 3.24 3.75 -19.97
CA TRP A 236 4.59 4.04 -20.42
C TRP A 236 5.62 2.99 -20.00
N ALA A 237 5.54 2.48 -18.77
CA ALA A 237 6.49 1.48 -18.28
C ALA A 237 6.41 0.16 -19.05
N SER A 238 5.22 -0.21 -19.53
CA SER A 238 5.05 -1.37 -20.43
C SER A 238 5.66 -1.14 -21.82
N SER A 239 5.89 0.13 -22.21
CA SER A 239 6.42 0.51 -23.53
C SER A 239 7.93 0.79 -23.53
N ILE A 240 8.56 0.94 -22.37
CA ILE A 240 9.97 1.40 -22.24
C ILE A 240 10.86 0.35 -21.55
N ARG A 241 10.30 -0.70 -20.97
CA ARG A 241 11.14 -1.80 -20.47
C ARG A 241 11.69 -2.58 -21.66
N PRO A 242 13.04 -2.72 -21.76
CA PRO A 242 13.68 -3.50 -22.80
C PRO A 242 13.33 -4.98 -22.69
#